data_46b453f040e171f01c7d023497096a40
#
_entry.id   46b453f040e171f01c7d023497096a40
#
_cell.length_a   1.000
_cell.length_b   1.000
_cell.length_c   1.000
_cell.angle_alpha   90.00
_cell.angle_beta   90.00
_cell.angle_gamma   90.00
#
_symmetry.space_group_name_H-M   'P 1'
#
loop_
_entity.id
_entity.type
_entity.pdbx_description
1 polymer ?
#
loop_
_entity_poly.entity_id
_entity_poly.type
_entity_poly.pdbx_seq_one_letter_code
_entity_poly.pdbx_strand_id
1 'polypeptide(L)'
;MENKSGQAHDQCGSPEHGLHRRRFLEGLGGGVGAISAASWAGLFSNPVFAEQTKRKQKRCILLWLCGGPSQFESWDPKPGRITGGPFKSIPTSLPGYHVSELMPNCAKIMHKLAVVRSMKTDLENHNTAIDLLNRGDKPRPPFVRPTLGSVLGQQLGQLDSPIPNFILLDPCPEGNEFKGFKAGNWAGWLGAEYGPVRLGGQYKLPDVKRLPDITTTDHEEREALRRFIGRKYENDRLSAAASSQNAAFARVKGLMSCADLFDLERLPQKDRDRYGPGTFGLHTLLSRHLVENGAPFVM
;
A
#
# COMPACT_ATOMS: atom_id res chain seq x y z
N MET A 1 32.92 20.46 -44.48
CA MET A 1 32.24 19.15 -44.65
C MET A 1 31.28 18.94 -43.54
N GLU A 2 30.02 19.20 -43.82
CA GLU A 2 28.88 19.03 -42.92
C GLU A 2 28.62 17.55 -42.68
N ASN A 3 28.27 17.21 -41.45
CA ASN A 3 27.55 15.96 -41.21
C ASN A 3 26.37 16.21 -40.30
N LYS A 4 25.20 16.34 -40.94
CA LYS A 4 23.88 16.31 -40.35
C LYS A 4 23.46 14.85 -40.20
N SER A 5 23.07 14.45 -38.99
CA SER A 5 22.07 13.38 -38.83
C SER A 5 21.44 13.50 -37.46
N GLY A 6 20.49 14.43 -37.32
CA GLY A 6 19.50 14.42 -36.26
C GLY A 6 18.33 13.58 -36.76
N GLN A 7 18.17 12.36 -36.25
CA GLN A 7 16.91 11.65 -36.37
C GLN A 7 15.95 12.13 -35.28
N ALA A 8 14.92 12.84 -35.72
CA ALA A 8 13.75 13.17 -34.93
C ALA A 8 13.00 11.88 -34.58
N HIS A 9 12.86 11.58 -33.30
CA HIS A 9 11.89 10.61 -32.83
C HIS A 9 10.50 11.17 -33.03
N ASP A 10 9.69 10.52 -33.84
CA ASP A 10 8.29 10.81 -34.08
C ASP A 10 7.54 10.86 -32.74
N GLN A 11 7.17 12.06 -32.35
CA GLN A 11 6.18 12.30 -31.31
C GLN A 11 4.82 11.94 -31.90
N CYS A 12 4.11 11.04 -31.25
CA CYS A 12 2.72 10.73 -31.55
C CYS A 12 1.88 12.02 -31.46
N GLY A 13 1.56 12.59 -32.60
CA GLY A 13 0.93 13.91 -32.74
C GLY A 13 -0.59 13.91 -32.64
N SER A 14 -1.19 13.17 -31.71
CA SER A 14 -2.62 13.29 -31.46
C SER A 14 -2.92 14.45 -30.51
N PRO A 15 -3.84 15.38 -30.86
CA PRO A 15 -4.16 16.57 -30.06
C PRO A 15 -4.69 16.27 -28.65
N GLU A 16 -5.14 15.06 -28.41
CA GLU A 16 -5.72 14.62 -27.13
C GLU A 16 -4.67 14.40 -26.02
N HIS A 17 -3.42 14.13 -26.37
CA HIS A 17 -2.36 13.93 -25.38
C HIS A 17 -1.79 15.23 -24.78
N GLY A 18 -1.93 16.35 -25.46
CA GLY A 18 -1.41 17.65 -25.01
C GLY A 18 -2.23 18.28 -23.88
N LEU A 19 -3.53 18.02 -23.82
CA LEU A 19 -4.44 18.69 -22.90
C LEU A 19 -4.47 18.08 -21.50
N HIS A 20 -4.25 16.77 -21.38
CA HIS A 20 -4.34 16.10 -20.08
C HIS A 20 -3.11 16.25 -19.20
N ARG A 21 -1.90 16.28 -19.76
CA ARG A 21 -0.65 16.45 -18.98
C ARG A 21 -0.52 17.84 -18.38
N ARG A 22 -0.85 18.89 -19.13
CA ARG A 22 -0.80 20.27 -18.63
C ARG A 22 -1.86 20.52 -17.56
N ARG A 23 -3.10 20.12 -17.75
CA ARG A 23 -4.17 20.29 -16.75
C ARG A 23 -3.95 19.47 -15.49
N PHE A 24 -3.33 18.29 -15.61
CA PHE A 24 -2.92 17.52 -14.44
C PHE A 24 -1.82 18.25 -13.65
N LEU A 25 -0.86 18.84 -14.33
CA LEU A 25 0.23 19.62 -13.70
C LEU A 25 -0.26 21.01 -13.22
N GLU A 26 -1.17 21.65 -13.92
CA GLU A 26 -1.77 22.94 -13.53
C GLU A 26 -2.70 22.79 -12.31
N GLY A 27 -3.40 21.66 -12.19
CA GLY A 27 -4.18 21.33 -10.99
C GLY A 27 -3.33 21.00 -9.75
N LEU A 28 -2.04 20.76 -9.92
CA LEU A 28 -1.06 20.53 -8.86
C LEU A 28 -0.23 21.77 -8.50
N GLY A 29 -0.29 22.82 -9.29
CA GLY A 29 0.69 23.89 -9.26
C GLY A 29 0.18 25.29 -9.03
N GLY A 30 -0.13 25.65 -7.82
CA GLY A 30 0.01 27.02 -7.34
C GLY A 30 1.39 27.33 -6.75
N GLY A 31 2.48 26.77 -7.29
CA GLY A 31 3.82 27.03 -6.80
C GLY A 31 4.89 26.30 -7.61
N VAL A 32 5.50 27.01 -8.55
CA VAL A 32 6.58 26.49 -9.39
C VAL A 32 7.86 26.36 -8.57
N GLY A 33 8.13 25.18 -8.09
CA GLY A 33 9.45 24.75 -7.68
C GLY A 33 9.65 23.33 -8.17
N ALA A 34 10.68 23.11 -8.97
CA ALA A 34 11.07 21.89 -9.65
C ALA A 34 10.56 20.59 -8.99
N ILE A 35 9.49 20.02 -9.52
CA ILE A 35 9.05 18.68 -9.17
C ILE A 35 9.91 17.71 -9.99
N SER A 36 11.15 17.54 -9.59
CA SER A 36 11.92 16.36 -9.94
C SER A 36 11.22 15.18 -9.31
N ALA A 37 10.72 14.23 -10.11
CA ALA A 37 10.23 12.89 -9.75
C ALA A 37 9.79 12.77 -8.27
N ALA A 38 8.84 13.61 -7.87
CA ALA A 38 8.31 13.56 -6.52
C ALA A 38 7.65 12.20 -6.34
N SER A 39 8.27 11.39 -5.53
CA SER A 39 7.69 10.15 -5.06
C SER A 39 6.26 10.43 -4.60
N TRP A 40 5.35 9.47 -4.77
CA TRP A 40 3.98 9.55 -4.26
C TRP A 40 3.92 10.02 -2.81
N ALA A 41 4.97 9.70 -2.02
CA ALA A 41 5.15 10.20 -0.66
C ALA A 41 5.22 11.73 -0.57
N GLY A 42 5.82 12.43 -1.55
CA GLY A 42 5.86 13.89 -1.57
C GLY A 42 4.49 14.53 -1.80
N LEU A 43 3.64 13.91 -2.61
CA LEU A 43 2.27 14.39 -2.82
C LEU A 43 1.43 14.28 -1.54
N PHE A 44 1.55 13.18 -0.82
CA PHE A 44 0.82 12.95 0.43
C PHE A 44 1.45 13.65 1.64
N SER A 45 2.67 14.15 1.53
CA SER A 45 3.31 14.96 2.59
C SER A 45 2.79 16.41 2.63
N ASN A 46 1.98 16.82 1.65
CA ASN A 46 1.36 18.13 1.67
C ASN A 46 0.21 18.17 2.68
N PRO A 47 0.30 18.98 3.77
CA PRO A 47 -0.70 18.97 4.84
C PRO A 47 -2.10 19.39 4.36
N VAL A 48 -2.20 20.27 3.36
CA VAL A 48 -3.49 20.70 2.80
C VAL A 48 -4.16 19.55 2.06
N PHE A 49 -3.41 18.77 1.29
CA PHE A 49 -3.93 17.59 0.59
C PHE A 49 -4.36 16.50 1.57
N ALA A 50 -3.55 16.24 2.59
CA ALA A 50 -3.87 15.27 3.64
C ALA A 50 -5.15 15.63 4.38
N GLU A 51 -5.32 16.90 4.78
CA GLU A 51 -6.52 17.37 5.46
C GLU A 51 -7.79 17.25 4.61
N GLN A 52 -7.71 17.63 3.31
CA GLN A 52 -8.82 17.44 2.39
C GLN A 52 -9.18 15.97 2.19
N THR A 53 -8.19 15.09 2.18
CA THR A 53 -8.37 13.65 2.00
C THR A 53 -8.98 13.01 3.25
N LYS A 54 -8.57 13.45 4.44
CA LYS A 54 -9.20 13.11 5.72
C LYS A 54 -10.68 13.49 5.76
N ARG A 55 -11.00 14.75 5.43
CA ARG A 55 -12.39 15.24 5.38
C ARG A 55 -13.26 14.44 4.41
N LYS A 56 -12.69 13.98 3.30
CA LYS A 56 -13.38 13.11 2.33
C LYS A 56 -13.38 11.64 2.70
N GLN A 57 -12.87 11.27 3.85
CA GLN A 57 -12.73 9.88 4.33
C GLN A 57 -12.12 8.94 3.28
N LYS A 58 -11.11 9.42 2.55
CA LYS A 58 -10.42 8.60 1.56
C LYS A 58 -9.66 7.46 2.21
N ARG A 59 -9.71 6.28 1.57
CA ARG A 59 -9.04 5.06 1.99
C ARG A 59 -8.26 4.50 0.80
N CYS A 60 -7.23 3.73 1.06
CA CYS A 60 -6.41 3.15 0.01
C CYS A 60 -6.18 1.65 0.24
N ILE A 61 -6.35 0.87 -0.81
CA ILE A 61 -5.94 -0.53 -0.88
C ILE A 61 -4.84 -0.63 -1.93
N LEU A 62 -3.68 -1.15 -1.54
CA LEU A 62 -2.60 -1.46 -2.45
C LEU A 62 -2.57 -2.96 -2.73
N LEU A 63 -2.96 -3.35 -3.93
CA LEU A 63 -2.84 -4.73 -4.39
C LEU A 63 -1.43 -4.95 -4.94
N TRP A 64 -0.59 -5.58 -4.13
CA TRP A 64 0.79 -5.88 -4.51
C TRP A 64 0.85 -7.25 -5.18
N LEU A 65 1.07 -7.27 -6.48
CA LEU A 65 1.16 -8.50 -7.26
C LEU A 65 2.61 -9.01 -7.23
N CYS A 66 2.91 -9.92 -6.31
CA CYS A 66 4.19 -10.63 -6.26
C CYS A 66 4.32 -11.60 -7.43
N GLY A 67 5.57 -11.99 -7.74
CA GLY A 67 5.84 -12.98 -8.78
C GLY A 67 6.02 -12.40 -10.18
N GLY A 68 5.97 -11.08 -10.34
CA GLY A 68 6.29 -10.39 -11.60
C GLY A 68 5.34 -10.73 -12.75
N PRO A 69 4.03 -10.46 -12.63
CA PRO A 69 3.09 -10.69 -13.72
C PRO A 69 3.54 -9.94 -14.97
N SER A 70 3.52 -10.62 -16.12
CA SER A 70 3.95 -10.05 -17.39
C SER A 70 3.08 -8.86 -17.79
N GLN A 71 3.70 -7.73 -18.09
CA GLN A 71 2.98 -6.56 -18.60
C GLN A 71 2.34 -6.82 -19.98
N PHE A 72 2.95 -7.67 -20.80
CA PHE A 72 2.45 -8.01 -22.12
C PHE A 72 1.21 -8.91 -22.05
N GLU A 73 1.08 -9.68 -20.99
CA GLU A 73 -0.04 -10.58 -20.74
C GLU A 73 -1.08 -9.95 -19.80
N SER A 74 -0.94 -8.66 -19.50
CA SER A 74 -1.86 -7.91 -18.66
C SER A 74 -2.25 -6.56 -19.27
N TRP A 75 -1.57 -5.48 -18.85
CA TRP A 75 -1.97 -4.09 -19.13
C TRP A 75 -1.50 -3.54 -20.46
N ASP A 76 -0.47 -4.14 -21.08
CA ASP A 76 0.17 -3.60 -22.26
C ASP A 76 0.47 -4.69 -23.30
N PRO A 77 -0.56 -5.37 -23.86
CA PRO A 77 -0.38 -6.43 -24.84
C PRO A 77 0.28 -5.88 -26.11
N LYS A 78 1.12 -6.70 -26.72
CA LYS A 78 1.83 -6.39 -27.98
C LYS A 78 1.46 -7.41 -29.08
N PRO A 79 0.21 -7.42 -29.55
CA PRO A 79 -0.25 -8.39 -30.54
C PRO A 79 0.59 -8.32 -31.81
N GLY A 80 0.93 -9.49 -32.36
CA GLY A 80 1.74 -9.58 -33.58
C GLY A 80 3.23 -9.30 -33.41
N ARG A 81 3.72 -9.07 -32.20
CA ARG A 81 5.14 -8.95 -31.90
C ARG A 81 5.71 -10.26 -31.37
N ILE A 82 6.98 -10.54 -31.65
CA ILE A 82 7.68 -11.76 -31.17
C ILE A 82 7.64 -11.81 -29.62
N THR A 83 7.69 -10.66 -28.96
CA THR A 83 7.66 -10.53 -27.51
C THR A 83 6.25 -10.40 -26.93
N GLY A 84 5.21 -10.50 -27.77
CA GLY A 84 3.83 -10.21 -27.36
C GLY A 84 3.15 -11.28 -26.53
N GLY A 85 3.76 -12.45 -26.40
CA GLY A 85 3.15 -13.59 -25.72
C GLY A 85 2.03 -14.26 -26.53
N PRO A 86 1.47 -15.37 -26.03
CA PRO A 86 0.48 -16.18 -26.75
C PRO A 86 -0.95 -15.62 -26.66
N PHE A 87 -1.22 -14.69 -25.73
CA PHE A 87 -2.56 -14.21 -25.46
C PHE A 87 -2.98 -13.08 -26.40
N LYS A 88 -4.28 -13.04 -26.68
CA LYS A 88 -4.89 -12.01 -27.52
C LYS A 88 -5.11 -10.72 -26.73
N SER A 89 -5.20 -9.61 -27.44
CA SER A 89 -5.67 -8.35 -26.87
C SER A 89 -7.16 -8.18 -27.11
N ILE A 90 -7.86 -7.62 -26.12
CA ILE A 90 -9.29 -7.31 -26.19
C ILE A 90 -9.51 -5.80 -26.05
N PRO A 91 -10.54 -5.25 -26.71
CA PRO A 91 -10.91 -3.85 -26.55
C PRO A 91 -11.41 -3.59 -25.12
N THR A 92 -11.28 -2.36 -24.69
CA THR A 92 -11.75 -1.92 -23.37
C THR A 92 -12.93 -0.96 -23.47
N SER A 93 -13.45 -0.51 -22.31
CA SER A 93 -14.46 0.55 -22.26
C SER A 93 -13.95 1.93 -22.73
N LEU A 94 -12.64 2.08 -22.99
CA LEU A 94 -12.06 3.26 -23.60
C LEU A 94 -11.67 2.97 -25.06
N PRO A 95 -12.20 3.72 -26.04
CA PRO A 95 -11.84 3.54 -27.43
C PRO A 95 -10.31 3.64 -27.64
N GLY A 96 -9.76 2.73 -28.44
CA GLY A 96 -8.32 2.69 -28.75
C GLY A 96 -7.42 2.05 -27.67
N TYR A 97 -7.97 1.74 -26.49
CA TYR A 97 -7.23 1.05 -25.44
C TYR A 97 -7.55 -0.45 -25.40
N HIS A 98 -6.50 -1.25 -25.31
CA HIS A 98 -6.59 -2.69 -25.26
C HIS A 98 -5.82 -3.23 -24.06
N VAL A 99 -6.31 -4.33 -23.51
CA VAL A 99 -5.65 -5.14 -22.48
C VAL A 99 -5.65 -6.60 -22.90
N SER A 100 -4.91 -7.43 -22.18
CA SER A 100 -4.92 -8.88 -22.43
C SER A 100 -6.31 -9.47 -22.23
N GLU A 101 -6.65 -10.50 -23.01
CA GLU A 101 -7.87 -11.31 -22.84
C GLU A 101 -7.99 -11.96 -21.46
N LEU A 102 -6.89 -12.06 -20.72
CA LEU A 102 -6.87 -12.53 -19.32
C LEU A 102 -7.50 -11.53 -18.34
N MET A 103 -7.78 -10.29 -18.79
CA MET A 103 -8.30 -9.22 -17.92
C MET A 103 -9.66 -8.67 -18.37
N PRO A 104 -10.67 -9.52 -18.64
CA PRO A 104 -11.93 -9.08 -19.21
C PRO A 104 -12.74 -8.15 -18.29
N ASN A 105 -12.61 -8.32 -16.98
CA ASN A 105 -13.29 -7.46 -16.00
C ASN A 105 -12.61 -6.08 -15.86
N CYS A 106 -11.29 -6.01 -15.96
CA CYS A 106 -10.57 -4.74 -16.02
C CYS A 106 -10.88 -3.98 -17.32
N ALA A 107 -11.02 -4.68 -18.45
CA ALA A 107 -11.42 -4.09 -19.71
C ALA A 107 -12.75 -3.31 -19.61
N LYS A 108 -13.74 -3.87 -18.92
CA LYS A 108 -15.07 -3.23 -18.72
C LYS A 108 -15.01 -1.94 -17.90
N ILE A 109 -14.05 -1.82 -16.99
CA ILE A 109 -13.95 -0.68 -16.06
C ILE A 109 -12.77 0.24 -16.36
N MET A 110 -12.16 0.12 -17.55
CA MET A 110 -10.97 0.88 -17.93
C MET A 110 -11.15 2.40 -17.78
N HIS A 111 -12.36 2.91 -18.03
CA HIS A 111 -12.71 4.32 -17.82
C HIS A 111 -12.57 4.81 -16.36
N LYS A 112 -12.42 3.90 -15.40
CA LYS A 112 -12.17 4.20 -13.97
C LYS A 112 -10.71 4.00 -13.57
N LEU A 113 -9.86 3.57 -14.48
CA LEU A 113 -8.48 3.19 -14.19
C LEU A 113 -7.49 4.20 -14.79
N ALA A 114 -6.40 4.45 -14.09
CA ALA A 114 -5.21 5.12 -14.60
C ALA A 114 -4.09 4.10 -14.72
N VAL A 115 -3.61 3.84 -15.93
CA VAL A 115 -2.58 2.84 -16.19
C VAL A 115 -1.29 3.54 -16.61
N VAL A 116 -0.20 3.30 -15.85
CA VAL A 116 1.13 3.80 -16.17
C VAL A 116 1.94 2.68 -16.82
N ARG A 117 2.10 2.74 -18.15
CA ARG A 117 2.83 1.74 -18.93
C ARG A 117 4.32 2.03 -19.05
N SER A 118 4.76 3.22 -18.70
CA SER A 118 6.14 3.71 -18.87
C SER A 118 7.02 3.53 -17.63
N MET A 119 6.59 2.73 -16.66
CA MET A 119 7.40 2.43 -15.49
C MET A 119 8.67 1.69 -15.89
N LYS A 120 9.82 2.24 -15.46
CA LYS A 120 11.14 1.68 -15.73
C LYS A 120 12.00 1.78 -14.48
N THR A 121 12.81 0.78 -14.24
CA THR A 121 13.86 0.77 -13.21
C THR A 121 15.12 0.14 -13.75
N ASP A 122 16.25 0.57 -13.23
CA ASP A 122 17.56 -0.03 -13.53
C ASP A 122 17.97 -1.04 -12.43
N LEU A 123 17.04 -1.42 -11.56
CA LEU A 123 17.27 -2.37 -10.48
C LEU A 123 16.90 -3.78 -10.92
N GLU A 124 17.85 -4.68 -10.86
CA GLU A 124 17.71 -6.10 -11.20
C GLU A 124 17.41 -6.98 -9.97
N ASN A 125 17.69 -6.48 -8.78
CA ASN A 125 17.50 -7.23 -7.54
C ASN A 125 16.11 -6.98 -6.96
N HIS A 126 15.36 -8.07 -6.67
CA HIS A 126 13.99 -8.00 -6.13
C HIS A 126 13.89 -7.18 -4.84
N ASN A 127 14.81 -7.38 -3.88
CA ASN A 127 14.72 -6.70 -2.57
C ASN A 127 14.90 -5.19 -2.70
N THR A 128 15.87 -4.74 -3.50
CA THR A 128 16.11 -3.31 -3.73
C THR A 128 15.00 -2.68 -4.59
N ALA A 129 14.43 -3.43 -5.53
CA ALA A 129 13.30 -2.97 -6.33
C ALA A 129 12.01 -2.82 -5.50
N ILE A 130 11.75 -3.76 -4.58
CA ILE A 130 10.63 -3.67 -3.62
C ILE A 130 10.78 -2.42 -2.74
N ASP A 131 11.97 -2.18 -2.19
CA ASP A 131 12.23 -0.98 -1.39
C ASP A 131 12.05 0.30 -2.20
N LEU A 132 12.56 0.34 -3.44
CA LEU A 132 12.37 1.49 -4.33
C LEU A 132 10.89 1.78 -4.57
N LEU A 133 10.09 0.76 -4.90
CA LEU A 133 8.66 0.92 -5.18
C LEU A 133 7.87 1.37 -3.95
N ASN A 134 8.21 0.84 -2.77
CA ASN A 134 7.51 1.17 -1.53
C ASN A 134 7.92 2.52 -0.92
N ARG A 135 9.15 2.98 -1.16
CA ARG A 135 9.72 4.17 -0.52
C ARG A 135 9.98 5.33 -1.49
N GLY A 136 9.99 5.04 -2.80
CA GLY A 136 10.36 6.01 -3.83
C GLY A 136 11.86 6.30 -3.92
N ASP A 137 12.69 5.61 -3.12
CA ASP A 137 14.15 5.72 -3.15
C ASP A 137 14.81 4.46 -2.56
N LYS A 138 16.09 4.27 -2.88
CA LYS A 138 16.92 3.24 -2.25
C LYS A 138 17.20 3.61 -0.79
N PRO A 139 17.19 2.63 0.13
CA PRO A 139 17.58 2.89 1.51
C PRO A 139 18.98 3.49 1.58
N ARG A 140 19.14 4.58 2.31
CA ARG A 140 20.43 5.28 2.53
C ARG A 140 20.66 5.45 4.03
N PRO A 141 21.27 4.48 4.70
CA PRO A 141 21.57 4.63 6.11
C PRO A 141 22.41 5.89 6.38
N PRO A 142 22.20 6.58 7.50
CA PRO A 142 21.28 6.25 8.59
C PRO A 142 19.82 6.61 8.33
N PHE A 143 19.52 7.32 7.24
CA PHE A 143 18.17 7.82 6.94
C PHE A 143 17.41 6.81 6.08
N VAL A 144 16.40 6.20 6.66
CA VAL A 144 15.49 5.32 5.95
C VAL A 144 14.15 6.02 5.75
N ARG A 145 13.74 6.22 4.50
CA ARG A 145 12.43 6.81 4.18
C ARG A 145 11.29 5.89 4.60
N PRO A 146 10.17 6.44 5.05
CA PRO A 146 8.98 5.64 5.31
C PRO A 146 8.43 5.05 4.01
N THR A 147 7.73 3.93 4.11
CA THR A 147 6.98 3.37 2.99
C THR A 147 5.72 4.19 2.73
N LEU A 148 5.15 4.02 1.52
CA LEU A 148 3.88 4.64 1.15
C LEU A 148 2.79 4.36 2.18
N GLY A 149 2.66 3.09 2.64
CA GLY A 149 1.68 2.71 3.64
C GLY A 149 1.85 3.43 4.98
N SER A 150 3.08 3.62 5.43
CA SER A 150 3.37 4.35 6.66
C SER A 150 3.04 5.84 6.55
N VAL A 151 3.35 6.46 5.40
CA VAL A 151 2.98 7.86 5.14
C VAL A 151 1.46 8.02 5.09
N LEU A 152 0.75 7.14 4.37
CA LEU A 152 -0.70 7.19 4.30
C LEU A 152 -1.36 6.90 5.66
N GLY A 153 -0.81 5.94 6.41
CA GLY A 153 -1.26 5.65 7.77
C GLY A 153 -1.12 6.85 8.71
N GLN A 154 -0.04 7.62 8.59
CA GLN A 154 0.16 8.86 9.34
C GLN A 154 -0.82 9.96 8.91
N GLN A 155 -0.96 10.17 7.60
CA GLN A 155 -1.71 11.32 7.07
C GLN A 155 -3.23 11.12 7.12
N LEU A 156 -3.71 9.90 6.96
CA LEU A 156 -5.15 9.59 6.88
C LEU A 156 -5.69 8.93 8.15
N GLY A 157 -4.80 8.35 8.96
CA GLY A 157 -5.16 7.61 10.14
C GLY A 157 -5.32 8.48 11.38
N GLN A 158 -5.76 7.84 12.47
CA GLN A 158 -5.84 8.39 13.81
C GLN A 158 -5.13 7.44 14.76
N LEU A 159 -4.31 7.97 15.66
CA LEU A 159 -3.51 7.13 16.57
C LEU A 159 -4.37 6.48 17.67
N ASP A 160 -5.51 7.06 17.98
CA ASP A 160 -6.49 6.57 18.94
C ASP A 160 -7.54 5.61 18.31
N SER A 161 -7.48 5.39 17.01
CA SER A 161 -8.33 4.42 16.33
C SER A 161 -8.05 3.00 16.81
N PRO A 162 -9.09 2.20 17.13
CA PRO A 162 -8.91 0.78 17.42
C PRO A 162 -8.41 -0.01 16.20
N ILE A 163 -8.71 0.47 14.98
CA ILE A 163 -8.28 -0.16 13.75
C ILE A 163 -6.90 0.39 13.38
N PRO A 164 -5.93 -0.48 13.12
CA PRO A 164 -4.58 -0.06 12.72
C PRO A 164 -4.59 0.79 11.45
N ASN A 165 -3.77 1.84 11.46
CA ASN A 165 -3.69 2.79 10.35
C ASN A 165 -3.01 2.20 9.11
N PHE A 166 -2.21 1.18 9.28
CA PHE A 166 -1.58 0.43 8.20
C PHE A 166 -1.63 -1.06 8.51
N ILE A 167 -2.33 -1.82 7.65
CA ILE A 167 -2.45 -3.26 7.75
C ILE A 167 -1.77 -3.89 6.53
N LEU A 168 -0.86 -4.82 6.79
CA LEU A 168 -0.18 -5.60 5.76
C LEU A 168 -0.68 -7.05 5.82
N LEU A 169 -1.38 -7.47 4.79
CA LEU A 169 -1.79 -8.84 4.58
C LEU A 169 -0.67 -9.57 3.84
N ASP A 170 0.13 -10.31 4.57
CA ASP A 170 1.32 -10.96 4.02
C ASP A 170 0.93 -12.27 3.30
N PRO A 171 1.02 -12.33 1.97
CA PRO A 171 0.67 -13.53 1.21
C PRO A 171 1.79 -14.56 1.17
N CYS A 172 2.98 -14.21 1.65
CA CYS A 172 4.13 -15.12 1.54
C CYS A 172 4.03 -16.21 2.61
N PRO A 173 3.87 -17.49 2.22
CA PRO A 173 3.99 -18.61 3.14
C PRO A 173 5.35 -18.55 3.86
N GLU A 174 5.37 -19.01 5.10
CA GLU A 174 6.62 -19.18 5.84
C GLU A 174 7.61 -19.99 4.98
N GLY A 175 8.78 -19.42 4.73
CA GLY A 175 9.83 -20.05 3.91
C GLY A 175 10.08 -19.40 2.54
N ASN A 176 9.15 -18.71 1.96
CA ASN A 176 9.38 -17.96 0.71
C ASN A 176 9.85 -16.53 1.02
N GLU A 177 11.17 -16.41 1.09
CA GLU A 177 11.81 -15.18 1.55
C GLU A 177 11.92 -14.11 0.47
N PHE A 178 10.84 -13.41 0.19
CA PHE A 178 11.00 -12.03 -0.28
C PHE A 178 11.44 -11.17 0.91
N LYS A 179 12.76 -11.15 1.15
CA LYS A 179 13.38 -10.47 2.30
C LYS A 179 12.99 -8.99 2.41
N GLY A 180 12.64 -8.35 1.29
CA GLY A 180 12.18 -6.97 1.25
C GLY A 180 10.90 -6.71 2.06
N PHE A 181 10.04 -7.72 2.24
CA PHE A 181 8.85 -7.60 3.09
C PHE A 181 9.10 -7.98 4.55
N LYS A 182 10.20 -8.69 4.85
CA LYS A 182 10.53 -9.11 6.22
C LYS A 182 11.27 -8.03 7.02
N ALA A 183 12.02 -7.17 6.39
CA ALA A 183 12.90 -6.24 7.08
C ALA A 183 12.17 -5.00 7.60
N GLY A 184 11.91 -4.99 8.73
CA GLY A 184 11.62 -4.26 9.91
C GLY A 184 11.39 -2.76 9.90
N ASN A 185 11.92 -1.93 9.07
CA ASN A 185 11.76 -0.47 9.23
C ASN A 185 10.84 0.15 8.18
N TRP A 186 9.59 -0.32 8.13
CA TRP A 186 8.58 0.20 7.20
C TRP A 186 8.28 1.68 7.41
N ALA A 187 8.28 2.11 8.67
CA ALA A 187 7.96 3.49 9.02
C ALA A 187 9.12 4.46 8.85
N GLY A 188 10.35 3.96 8.67
CA GLY A 188 11.52 4.82 8.53
C GLY A 188 11.65 5.80 9.69
N TRP A 189 11.86 7.07 9.38
CA TRP A 189 11.97 8.13 10.40
C TRP A 189 10.66 8.54 11.06
N LEU A 190 9.50 8.06 10.60
CA LEU A 190 8.21 8.39 11.20
C LEU A 190 8.01 7.76 12.59
N GLY A 191 8.72 6.68 12.88
CA GLY A 191 8.55 5.94 14.13
C GLY A 191 7.70 4.69 13.97
N ALA A 192 7.90 3.73 14.86
CA ALA A 192 7.29 2.40 14.78
C ALA A 192 5.75 2.43 14.89
N GLU A 193 5.17 3.47 15.44
CA GLU A 193 3.73 3.70 15.54
C GLU A 193 3.03 3.81 14.18
N TYR A 194 3.79 4.14 13.13
CA TYR A 194 3.28 4.21 11.75
C TYR A 194 3.65 2.99 10.90
N GLY A 195 4.28 2.00 11.52
CA GLY A 195 4.57 0.72 10.85
C GLY A 195 3.32 -0.13 10.67
N PRO A 196 3.35 -1.13 9.77
CA PRO A 196 2.23 -2.03 9.54
C PRO A 196 1.96 -2.95 10.73
N VAL A 197 0.69 -3.26 10.93
CA VAL A 197 0.31 -4.51 11.58
C VAL A 197 0.30 -5.59 10.52
N ARG A 198 1.12 -6.61 10.71
CA ARG A 198 1.25 -7.72 9.76
C ARG A 198 0.35 -8.86 10.16
N LEU A 199 -0.45 -9.31 9.21
CA LEU A 199 -1.28 -10.51 9.35
C LEU A 199 -0.72 -11.56 8.40
N GLY A 200 -0.18 -12.62 8.97
CA GLY A 200 0.36 -13.75 8.21
C GLY A 200 -0.66 -14.88 8.03
N GLY A 201 -0.42 -15.72 7.02
CA GLY A 201 -1.03 -17.03 6.85
C GLY A 201 -2.56 -17.05 6.71
N GLN A 202 -3.24 -17.48 7.74
CA GLN A 202 -4.68 -17.79 7.69
C GLN A 202 -5.62 -16.68 8.17
N TYR A 203 -5.22 -15.41 8.15
CA TYR A 203 -6.02 -14.21 8.55
C TYR A 203 -6.52 -14.16 9.98
N LYS A 204 -6.37 -15.24 10.73
CA LYS A 204 -6.75 -15.26 12.14
C LYS A 204 -5.68 -14.47 12.89
N LEU A 205 -6.11 -13.41 13.55
CA LEU A 205 -5.26 -12.74 14.51
C LEU A 205 -4.93 -13.75 15.61
N PRO A 206 -3.67 -14.23 15.73
CA PRO A 206 -3.32 -15.10 16.83
C PRO A 206 -3.43 -14.32 18.14
N ASP A 207 -3.89 -14.96 19.18
CA ASP A 207 -3.83 -14.47 20.57
C ASP A 207 -4.48 -13.09 20.86
N VAL A 208 -5.43 -12.65 20.03
CA VAL A 208 -6.21 -11.42 20.31
C VAL A 208 -7.32 -11.63 21.33
N LYS A 209 -7.64 -12.86 21.66
CA LYS A 209 -8.59 -13.16 22.73
C LYS A 209 -7.85 -13.29 24.05
N ARG A 210 -8.42 -12.68 25.10
CA ARG A 210 -7.93 -12.84 26.44
C ARG A 210 -7.97 -14.32 26.82
N LEU A 211 -6.94 -14.82 27.52
CA LEU A 211 -6.96 -16.15 28.07
C LEU A 211 -8.15 -16.28 29.07
N PRO A 212 -8.84 -17.43 29.11
CA PRO A 212 -10.04 -17.60 29.93
C PRO A 212 -9.81 -17.40 31.44
N ASP A 213 -8.62 -17.67 31.91
CA ASP A 213 -8.18 -17.55 33.30
C ASP A 213 -7.76 -16.13 33.71
N ILE A 214 -7.67 -15.19 32.75
CA ILE A 214 -7.37 -13.78 33.01
C ILE A 214 -8.67 -12.98 33.09
N THR A 215 -9.03 -12.55 34.29
CA THR A 215 -10.23 -11.72 34.50
C THR A 215 -10.06 -10.31 33.94
N THR A 216 -11.14 -9.56 33.82
CA THR A 216 -11.09 -8.14 33.40
C THR A 216 -10.26 -7.31 34.38
N THR A 217 -10.43 -7.54 35.66
CA THR A 217 -9.70 -6.86 36.73
C THR A 217 -8.20 -7.12 36.63
N ASP A 218 -7.80 -8.40 36.52
CA ASP A 218 -6.37 -8.75 36.35
C ASP A 218 -5.75 -8.05 35.12
N HIS A 219 -6.49 -7.96 34.03
CA HIS A 219 -6.02 -7.30 32.83
C HIS A 219 -5.84 -5.79 33.05
N GLU A 220 -6.79 -5.14 33.72
CA GLU A 220 -6.74 -3.70 34.03
C GLU A 220 -5.59 -3.38 35.00
N GLU A 221 -5.38 -4.20 36.02
CA GLU A 221 -4.25 -4.07 36.93
C GLU A 221 -2.89 -4.22 36.26
N ARG A 222 -2.74 -5.24 35.40
CA ARG A 222 -1.54 -5.42 34.59
C ARG A 222 -1.28 -4.24 33.67
N GLU A 223 -2.31 -3.69 33.04
CA GLU A 223 -2.20 -2.51 32.18
C GLU A 223 -1.85 -1.24 33.00
N ALA A 224 -2.39 -1.09 34.19
CA ALA A 224 -2.05 0.03 35.10
C ALA A 224 -0.57 -0.05 35.51
N LEU A 225 -0.12 -1.24 35.89
CA LEU A 225 1.29 -1.47 36.26
C LEU A 225 2.23 -1.24 35.07
N ARG A 226 1.89 -1.75 33.90
CA ARG A 226 2.66 -1.51 32.68
C ARG A 226 2.81 -0.03 32.37
N ARG A 227 1.70 0.73 32.42
CA ARG A 227 1.71 2.18 32.21
C ARG A 227 2.53 2.93 33.24
N PHE A 228 2.48 2.50 34.50
CA PHE A 228 3.27 3.09 35.56
C PHE A 228 4.78 2.88 35.32
N ILE A 229 5.20 1.67 35.02
CA ILE A 229 6.60 1.33 34.71
C ILE A 229 7.05 2.05 33.42
N GLY A 230 6.21 2.06 32.37
CA GLY A 230 6.50 2.72 31.10
C GLY A 230 6.75 4.22 31.25
N ARG A 231 5.89 4.93 32.01
CA ARG A 231 6.09 6.36 32.29
C ARG A 231 7.38 6.64 33.05
N LYS A 232 7.71 5.82 34.04
CA LYS A 232 8.96 5.95 34.77
C LYS A 232 10.16 5.78 33.84
N TYR A 233 10.11 4.78 32.96
CA TYR A 233 11.17 4.52 31.99
C TYR A 233 11.32 5.64 30.94
N GLU A 234 10.20 6.20 30.47
CA GLU A 234 10.19 7.33 29.54
C GLU A 234 10.80 8.59 30.14
N ASN A 235 10.43 8.92 31.37
CA ASN A 235 10.95 10.08 32.09
C ASN A 235 12.45 9.98 32.35
N ASP A 236 12.93 8.78 32.63
CA ASP A 236 14.36 8.56 32.94
C ASP A 236 15.25 8.51 31.72
N ARG A 237 14.72 8.20 30.52
CA ARG A 237 15.55 7.88 29.34
C ARG A 237 15.18 8.57 28.04
N LEU A 238 14.04 9.30 27.95
CA LEU A 238 13.56 9.99 26.73
C LEU A 238 13.79 9.18 25.45
N SER A 239 13.49 7.87 25.47
CA SER A 239 13.92 7.00 24.39
C SER A 239 12.80 6.72 23.39
N ALA A 240 13.11 6.80 22.09
CA ALA A 240 12.23 6.39 21.01
C ALA A 240 11.77 4.91 21.14
N ALA A 241 12.52 4.09 21.85
CA ALA A 241 12.17 2.69 22.14
C ALA A 241 10.95 2.59 23.08
N ALA A 242 10.84 3.46 24.09
CA ALA A 242 9.71 3.45 25.01
C ALA A 242 8.41 3.89 24.32
N SER A 243 8.45 4.92 23.48
CA SER A 243 7.28 5.35 22.70
C SER A 243 6.82 4.29 21.71
N SER A 244 7.77 3.60 21.03
CA SER A 244 7.47 2.49 20.12
C SER A 244 6.81 1.32 20.83
N GLN A 245 7.25 0.99 22.04
CA GLN A 245 6.66 -0.07 22.85
C GLN A 245 5.22 0.28 23.27
N ASN A 246 4.98 1.50 23.75
CA ASN A 246 3.65 1.96 24.10
C ASN A 246 2.69 1.95 22.91
N ALA A 247 3.16 2.39 21.75
CA ALA A 247 2.39 2.32 20.50
C ALA A 247 2.06 0.86 20.10
N ALA A 248 2.98 -0.08 20.31
CA ALA A 248 2.72 -1.50 20.06
C ALA A 248 1.61 -2.04 20.98
N PHE A 249 1.65 -1.73 22.29
CA PHE A 249 0.60 -2.14 23.24
C PHE A 249 -0.76 -1.50 22.91
N ALA A 250 -0.78 -0.22 22.56
CA ALA A 250 -2.02 0.46 22.15
C ALA A 250 -2.65 -0.21 20.92
N ARG A 251 -1.83 -0.59 19.94
CA ARG A 251 -2.28 -1.35 18.76
C ARG A 251 -2.84 -2.72 19.09
N VAL A 252 -2.18 -3.47 19.95
CA VAL A 252 -2.69 -4.79 20.39
C VAL A 252 -4.04 -4.63 21.06
N LYS A 253 -4.18 -3.65 21.96
CA LYS A 253 -5.47 -3.36 22.62
C LYS A 253 -6.56 -2.98 21.62
N GLY A 254 -6.23 -2.15 20.63
CA GLY A 254 -7.13 -1.80 19.52
C GLY A 254 -7.56 -3.04 18.74
N LEU A 255 -6.61 -3.89 18.33
CA LEU A 255 -6.90 -5.14 17.62
C LEU A 255 -7.79 -6.09 18.40
N MET A 256 -7.58 -6.20 19.73
CA MET A 256 -8.45 -7.02 20.59
C MET A 256 -9.91 -6.52 20.60
N SER A 257 -10.12 -5.20 20.53
CA SER A 257 -11.47 -4.61 20.51
C SER A 257 -12.17 -4.72 19.15
N CYS A 258 -11.42 -4.91 18.06
CA CYS A 258 -11.96 -5.03 16.71
C CYS A 258 -11.66 -6.38 16.05
N ALA A 259 -11.34 -7.41 16.84
CA ALA A 259 -10.96 -8.75 16.32
C ALA A 259 -11.99 -9.35 15.36
N ASP A 260 -13.25 -9.07 15.57
CA ASP A 260 -14.37 -9.54 14.74
C ASP A 260 -14.31 -9.06 13.29
N LEU A 261 -13.64 -7.92 13.02
CA LEU A 261 -13.47 -7.39 11.67
C LEU A 261 -12.53 -8.26 10.81
N PHE A 262 -11.75 -9.12 11.44
CA PHE A 262 -10.83 -10.01 10.75
C PHE A 262 -11.41 -11.40 10.50
N ASP A 263 -12.64 -11.64 10.93
CA ASP A 263 -13.34 -12.90 10.74
C ASP A 263 -14.13 -12.90 9.42
N LEU A 264 -13.52 -13.47 8.37
CA LEU A 264 -14.13 -13.57 7.06
C LEU A 264 -15.39 -14.49 7.02
N GLU A 265 -15.55 -15.38 8.00
CA GLU A 265 -16.72 -16.27 8.06
C GLU A 265 -18.00 -15.50 8.38
N ARG A 266 -17.88 -14.32 9.00
CA ARG A 266 -19.00 -13.41 9.27
C ARG A 266 -19.48 -12.64 8.04
N LEU A 267 -18.68 -12.61 6.98
CA LEU A 267 -19.07 -11.91 5.75
C LEU A 267 -20.09 -12.72 4.96
N PRO A 268 -20.98 -12.05 4.21
CA PRO A 268 -21.97 -12.72 3.38
C PRO A 268 -21.34 -13.73 2.42
N GLN A 269 -21.95 -14.92 2.30
CA GLN A 269 -21.47 -15.97 1.41
C GLN A 269 -21.30 -15.46 -0.03
N LYS A 270 -22.24 -14.64 -0.52
CA LYS A 270 -22.20 -14.02 -1.84
C LYS A 270 -20.92 -13.23 -2.09
N ASP A 271 -20.40 -12.52 -1.07
CA ASP A 271 -19.15 -11.77 -1.20
C ASP A 271 -17.96 -12.74 -1.23
N ARG A 272 -17.96 -13.76 -0.39
CA ARG A 272 -16.92 -14.80 -0.39
C ARG A 272 -16.84 -15.52 -1.74
N ASP A 273 -17.98 -15.91 -2.30
CA ASP A 273 -18.05 -16.55 -3.62
C ASP A 273 -17.56 -15.65 -4.75
N ARG A 274 -17.84 -14.34 -4.65
CA ARG A 274 -17.40 -13.34 -5.65
C ARG A 274 -15.89 -13.20 -5.71
N TYR A 275 -15.20 -13.25 -4.55
CA TYR A 275 -13.75 -13.12 -4.47
C TYR A 275 -13.03 -14.47 -4.63
N GLY A 276 -13.76 -15.57 -4.51
CA GLY A 276 -13.27 -16.94 -4.65
C GLY A 276 -12.49 -17.43 -3.41
N PRO A 277 -12.19 -18.74 -3.38
CA PRO A 277 -11.58 -19.39 -2.21
C PRO A 277 -10.06 -19.21 -2.12
N GLY A 278 -9.44 -18.64 -3.14
CA GLY A 278 -7.97 -18.47 -3.18
C GLY A 278 -7.49 -17.40 -2.20
N THR A 279 -6.29 -17.56 -1.70
CA THR A 279 -5.64 -16.65 -0.73
C THR A 279 -5.70 -15.17 -1.17
N PHE A 280 -5.39 -14.90 -2.44
CA PHE A 280 -5.43 -13.54 -2.98
C PHE A 280 -6.85 -12.94 -2.97
N GLY A 281 -7.86 -13.74 -3.34
CA GLY A 281 -9.26 -13.30 -3.31
C GLY A 281 -9.72 -13.00 -1.89
N LEU A 282 -9.41 -13.87 -0.94
CA LEU A 282 -9.75 -13.68 0.48
C LEU A 282 -9.03 -12.46 1.08
N HIS A 283 -7.74 -12.23 0.75
CA HIS A 283 -7.02 -11.01 1.15
C HIS A 283 -7.67 -9.76 0.57
N THR A 284 -8.08 -9.80 -0.69
CA THR A 284 -8.73 -8.66 -1.35
C THR A 284 -10.10 -8.38 -0.71
N LEU A 285 -10.86 -9.42 -0.36
CA LEU A 285 -12.12 -9.29 0.36
C LEU A 285 -11.91 -8.68 1.75
N LEU A 286 -10.92 -9.19 2.50
CA LEU A 286 -10.57 -8.65 3.81
C LEU A 286 -10.11 -7.20 3.71
N SER A 287 -9.27 -6.87 2.73
CA SER A 287 -8.84 -5.49 2.50
C SER A 287 -10.01 -4.53 2.28
N ARG A 288 -10.97 -4.93 1.44
CA ARG A 288 -12.20 -4.17 1.23
C ARG A 288 -12.97 -3.99 2.54
N HIS A 289 -13.20 -5.08 3.27
CA HIS A 289 -13.94 -5.03 4.52
C HIS A 289 -13.28 -4.12 5.56
N LEU A 290 -11.96 -4.21 5.70
CA LEU A 290 -11.21 -3.36 6.63
C LEU A 290 -11.29 -1.87 6.27
N VAL A 291 -11.16 -1.50 5.01
CA VAL A 291 -11.27 -0.10 4.61
C VAL A 291 -12.69 0.43 4.72
N GLU A 292 -13.73 -0.38 4.47
CA GLU A 292 -15.13 -0.05 4.70
C GLU A 292 -15.39 0.26 6.18
N ASN A 293 -14.69 -0.43 7.08
CA ASN A 293 -14.77 -0.23 8.54
C ASN A 293 -13.77 0.79 9.09
N GLY A 294 -13.03 1.48 8.25
CA GLY A 294 -12.24 2.64 8.68
C GLY A 294 -10.73 2.50 8.62
N ALA A 295 -10.18 1.35 8.20
CA ALA A 295 -8.74 1.22 7.97
C ALA A 295 -8.28 2.19 6.87
N PRO A 296 -7.33 3.09 7.15
CA PRO A 296 -6.90 4.09 6.15
C PRO A 296 -6.13 3.48 4.99
N PHE A 297 -5.29 2.48 5.29
CA PHE A 297 -4.44 1.83 4.30
C PHE A 297 -4.31 0.34 4.58
N VAL A 298 -4.54 -0.47 3.54
CA VAL A 298 -4.33 -1.93 3.55
C VAL A 298 -3.49 -2.31 2.33
N MET A 299 -2.50 -3.20 2.54
CA MET A 299 -1.63 -3.71 1.49
C MET A 299 -1.63 -5.24 1.49
#